data_02326b363937c956d6923420dd6d6005
#
_entry.id   02326b363937c956d6923420dd6d6005
#
_cell.length_a   1.000
_cell.length_b   1.000
_cell.length_c   1.000
_cell.angle_alpha   90.00
_cell.angle_beta   90.00
_cell.angle_gamma   90.00
#
_symmetry.space_group_name_H-M   'P 1'
#
loop_
_entity.id
_entity.type
_entity.pdbx_description
1 polymer ?
#
loop_
_entity_poly.entity_id
_entity_poly.type
_entity_poly.pdbx_seq_one_letter_code
_entity_poly.pdbx_strand_id
1 'polypeptide(L)'
;MAEEARPKSGESQELELSEAEVRELERLEAKKNAEQKKVLDAKDNLFGAVLADFDLEGLDLHDAKMAKANLNNTNLSGANLSNASFIEADLTEANLSKADLHDAYFADAQLIATDFSEADLRWADFSWAVLSEARFNEANLLEADFTEATLVAADFTLANVTGANFEHADLIDVRLNGVDLSQVLNLTPEQVESAEIDRATQFPPYLEVTWEGPDNFKVNKVIEKKTKRKKVKK
;
A
#
# COMPACT_ATOMS: atom_id res chain seq x y z
N MET A 1 -61.68 -6.17 -21.88
CA MET A 1 -60.82 -6.54 -20.74
C MET A 1 -59.59 -7.21 -21.38
N ALA A 2 -58.49 -6.46 -21.45
CA ALA A 2 -57.23 -6.97 -21.97
C ALA A 2 -56.39 -7.46 -20.78
N GLU A 3 -56.02 -8.72 -20.81
CA GLU A 3 -55.19 -9.42 -19.82
C GLU A 3 -53.73 -9.12 -20.12
N GLU A 4 -53.09 -8.29 -19.26
CA GLU A 4 -51.66 -7.99 -19.35
C GLU A 4 -50.86 -9.24 -18.94
N ALA A 5 -50.16 -9.82 -19.91
CA ALA A 5 -49.17 -10.87 -19.69
C ALA A 5 -47.94 -10.31 -18.92
N ARG A 6 -47.70 -10.77 -17.68
CA ARG A 6 -46.47 -10.53 -16.95
C ARG A 6 -45.30 -11.19 -17.65
N PRO A 7 -44.15 -10.52 -17.77
CA PRO A 7 -42.94 -11.19 -18.30
C PRO A 7 -42.46 -12.25 -17.31
N LYS A 8 -42.17 -13.45 -17.85
CA LYS A 8 -41.60 -14.54 -17.08
C LYS A 8 -40.21 -14.14 -16.57
N SER A 9 -39.96 -14.41 -15.30
CA SER A 9 -38.69 -14.30 -14.62
C SER A 9 -37.57 -14.91 -15.43
N GLY A 10 -36.47 -14.14 -15.67
CA GLY A 10 -35.32 -14.62 -16.39
C GLY A 10 -34.70 -15.85 -15.72
N GLU A 11 -34.67 -16.93 -16.39
CA GLU A 11 -33.81 -18.06 -16.10
C GLU A 11 -32.39 -17.61 -16.32
N SER A 12 -31.57 -17.61 -15.26
CA SER A 12 -30.14 -17.49 -15.36
C SER A 12 -29.64 -18.67 -16.17
N GLN A 13 -29.25 -18.46 -17.43
CA GLN A 13 -28.53 -19.46 -18.18
C GLN A 13 -27.20 -19.69 -17.50
N GLU A 14 -27.06 -20.75 -16.74
CA GLU A 14 -25.75 -21.25 -16.34
C GLU A 14 -25.00 -21.57 -17.64
N LEU A 15 -23.89 -20.85 -17.88
CA LEU A 15 -22.98 -21.12 -18.99
C LEU A 15 -22.30 -22.48 -18.70
N GLU A 16 -22.81 -23.56 -19.29
CA GLU A 16 -22.11 -24.84 -19.23
C GLU A 16 -20.86 -24.76 -20.13
N LEU A 17 -19.69 -24.90 -19.52
CA LEU A 17 -18.41 -24.95 -20.22
C LEU A 17 -18.34 -26.23 -21.05
N SER A 18 -17.79 -26.14 -22.25
CA SER A 18 -17.49 -27.31 -23.06
C SER A 18 -16.42 -28.20 -22.41
N GLU A 19 -16.38 -29.48 -22.72
CA GLU A 19 -15.34 -30.39 -22.23
C GLU A 19 -13.91 -29.92 -22.57
N ALA A 20 -13.72 -29.20 -23.68
CA ALA A 20 -12.42 -28.65 -24.06
C ALA A 20 -12.02 -27.48 -23.16
N GLU A 21 -12.97 -26.61 -22.81
CA GLU A 21 -12.74 -25.48 -21.85
C GLU A 21 -12.44 -25.99 -20.44
N VAL A 22 -13.17 -27.02 -19.99
CA VAL A 22 -12.92 -27.68 -18.69
C VAL A 22 -11.51 -28.27 -18.65
N ARG A 23 -11.08 -29.00 -19.68
CA ARG A 23 -9.70 -29.55 -19.74
C ARG A 23 -8.62 -28.50 -19.78
N GLU A 24 -8.85 -27.38 -20.44
CA GLU A 24 -7.88 -26.27 -20.44
C GLU A 24 -7.79 -25.59 -19.07
N LEU A 25 -8.92 -25.39 -18.37
CA LEU A 25 -8.96 -24.90 -17.02
C LEU A 25 -8.16 -25.80 -16.04
N GLU A 26 -8.44 -27.13 -16.10
CA GLU A 26 -7.71 -28.10 -15.26
C GLU A 26 -6.19 -28.07 -15.53
N ARG A 27 -5.78 -27.87 -16.79
CA ARG A 27 -4.37 -27.75 -17.15
C ARG A 27 -3.74 -26.47 -16.59
N LEU A 28 -4.45 -25.33 -16.67
CA LEU A 28 -3.98 -24.06 -16.13
C LEU A 28 -3.85 -24.12 -14.60
N GLU A 29 -4.83 -24.69 -13.91
CA GLU A 29 -4.79 -24.92 -12.47
C GLU A 29 -3.62 -25.81 -12.05
N ALA A 30 -3.40 -26.91 -12.79
CA ALA A 30 -2.27 -27.81 -12.51
C ALA A 30 -0.92 -27.11 -12.69
N LYS A 31 -0.79 -26.21 -13.70
CA LYS A 31 0.41 -25.39 -13.91
C LYS A 31 0.61 -24.40 -12.75
N LYS A 32 -0.44 -23.66 -12.37
CA LYS A 32 -0.42 -22.74 -11.24
C LYS A 32 0.03 -23.45 -9.96
N ASN A 33 -0.58 -24.58 -9.62
CA ASN A 33 -0.24 -25.35 -8.42
C ASN A 33 1.23 -25.84 -8.42
N ALA A 34 1.76 -26.23 -9.59
CA ALA A 34 3.16 -26.65 -9.71
C ALA A 34 4.15 -25.47 -9.53
N GLU A 35 3.81 -24.29 -10.01
CA GLU A 35 4.60 -23.06 -9.83
C GLU A 35 4.57 -22.61 -8.38
N GLN A 36 3.40 -22.54 -7.77
CA GLN A 36 3.24 -22.20 -6.34
C GLN A 36 4.03 -23.16 -5.45
N LYS A 37 3.98 -24.45 -5.70
CA LYS A 37 4.74 -25.44 -4.94
C LYS A 37 6.24 -25.19 -5.04
N LYS A 38 6.77 -24.88 -6.22
CA LYS A 38 8.22 -24.55 -6.38
C LYS A 38 8.62 -23.34 -5.57
N VAL A 39 7.76 -22.30 -5.54
CA VAL A 39 8.02 -21.08 -4.75
C VAL A 39 8.01 -21.40 -3.26
N LEU A 40 7.02 -22.17 -2.76
CA LEU A 40 6.95 -22.58 -1.36
C LEU A 40 8.15 -23.42 -0.94
N ASP A 41 8.56 -24.39 -1.77
CA ASP A 41 9.72 -25.25 -1.50
C ASP A 41 11.05 -24.46 -1.47
N ALA A 42 11.09 -23.26 -2.12
CA ALA A 42 12.25 -22.40 -2.23
C ALA A 42 12.19 -21.14 -1.37
N LYS A 43 11.14 -20.90 -0.58
CA LYS A 43 10.87 -19.59 0.07
C LYS A 43 12.03 -19.03 0.91
N ASP A 44 12.86 -19.91 1.48
CA ASP A 44 14.05 -19.53 2.24
C ASP A 44 15.21 -19.04 1.37
N ASN A 45 15.12 -19.15 0.05
CA ASN A 45 16.14 -18.74 -0.91
C ASN A 45 15.57 -18.37 -2.27
N LEU A 46 14.78 -17.31 -2.31
CA LEU A 46 14.25 -16.69 -3.54
C LEU A 46 15.06 -15.44 -3.94
N PHE A 47 16.29 -15.32 -3.43
CA PHE A 47 17.17 -14.20 -3.78
C PHE A 47 17.39 -14.12 -5.30
N GLY A 48 17.03 -12.97 -5.91
CA GLY A 48 17.15 -12.75 -7.34
C GLY A 48 16.27 -13.65 -8.21
N ALA A 49 15.26 -14.31 -7.63
CA ALA A 49 14.34 -15.17 -8.38
C ALA A 49 13.55 -14.38 -9.41
N VAL A 50 13.16 -15.02 -10.52
CA VAL A 50 12.27 -14.45 -11.53
C VAL A 50 10.88 -15.06 -11.31
N LEU A 51 9.99 -14.26 -10.75
CA LEU A 51 8.63 -14.62 -10.36
C LEU A 51 7.58 -13.72 -11.06
N ALA A 52 8.02 -12.93 -12.07
CA ALA A 52 7.14 -12.04 -12.80
C ALA A 52 5.95 -12.80 -13.40
N ASP A 53 4.77 -12.17 -13.33
CA ASP A 53 3.49 -12.71 -13.82
C ASP A 53 3.00 -13.99 -13.09
N PHE A 54 3.62 -14.41 -11.99
CA PHE A 54 3.17 -15.57 -11.22
C PHE A 54 1.91 -15.25 -10.44
N ASP A 55 1.06 -16.25 -10.30
CA ASP A 55 -0.09 -16.20 -9.40
C ASP A 55 0.24 -16.95 -8.09
N LEU A 56 0.55 -16.14 -7.05
CA LEU A 56 0.96 -16.59 -5.72
C LEU A 56 -0.10 -16.21 -4.66
N GLU A 57 -1.35 -15.98 -5.10
CA GLU A 57 -2.46 -15.59 -4.23
C GLU A 57 -2.61 -16.52 -3.04
N GLY A 58 -2.75 -15.92 -1.84
CA GLY A 58 -3.05 -16.60 -0.60
C GLY A 58 -1.96 -17.53 -0.07
N LEU A 59 -0.75 -17.55 -0.68
CA LEU A 59 0.33 -18.42 -0.22
C LEU A 59 0.88 -18.00 1.14
N ASP A 60 1.34 -18.98 1.90
CA ASP A 60 2.09 -18.77 3.14
C ASP A 60 3.59 -18.64 2.84
N LEU A 61 4.03 -17.40 2.68
CA LEU A 61 5.40 -16.98 2.35
C LEU A 61 6.03 -16.16 3.49
N HIS A 62 5.58 -16.38 4.74
CA HIS A 62 6.20 -15.71 5.90
C HIS A 62 7.71 -15.99 5.94
N ASP A 63 8.50 -14.99 6.37
CA ASP A 63 9.96 -15.03 6.42
C ASP A 63 10.64 -15.28 5.05
N ALA A 64 9.92 -15.22 3.91
CA ALA A 64 10.49 -15.49 2.59
C ALA A 64 11.62 -14.52 2.24
N LYS A 65 12.71 -15.04 1.64
CA LYS A 65 13.89 -14.25 1.26
C LYS A 65 13.88 -13.94 -0.22
N MET A 66 13.18 -12.85 -0.59
CA MET A 66 12.97 -12.41 -1.97
C MET A 66 13.78 -11.16 -2.34
N ALA A 67 14.86 -10.88 -1.62
CA ALA A 67 15.71 -9.74 -1.97
C ALA A 67 16.22 -9.84 -3.43
N LYS A 68 16.17 -8.72 -4.15
CA LYS A 68 16.51 -8.60 -5.59
C LYS A 68 15.68 -9.47 -6.53
N ALA A 69 14.58 -10.07 -6.07
CA ALA A 69 13.70 -10.83 -6.94
C ALA A 69 12.97 -9.91 -7.93
N ASN A 70 12.66 -10.44 -9.12
CA ASN A 70 11.75 -9.83 -10.06
C ASN A 70 10.35 -10.40 -9.84
N LEU A 71 9.46 -9.57 -9.32
CA LEU A 71 8.06 -9.85 -8.98
C LEU A 71 7.07 -8.97 -9.77
N ASN A 72 7.49 -8.45 -10.93
CA ASN A 72 6.65 -7.57 -11.75
C ASN A 72 5.33 -8.27 -12.11
N ASN A 73 4.21 -7.54 -11.99
CA ASN A 73 2.86 -8.08 -12.27
C ASN A 73 2.48 -9.34 -11.46
N THR A 74 3.23 -9.73 -10.44
CA THR A 74 2.92 -10.92 -9.64
C THR A 74 1.66 -10.70 -8.80
N ASN A 75 0.76 -11.68 -8.77
CA ASN A 75 -0.38 -11.68 -7.85
C ASN A 75 0.00 -12.32 -6.51
N LEU A 76 0.13 -11.52 -5.46
CA LEU A 76 0.40 -11.90 -4.07
C LEU A 76 -0.77 -11.52 -3.16
N SER A 77 -1.97 -11.29 -3.73
CA SER A 77 -3.13 -10.85 -2.95
C SER A 77 -3.49 -11.86 -1.86
N GLY A 78 -3.74 -11.36 -0.66
CA GLY A 78 -4.09 -12.18 0.51
C GLY A 78 -2.99 -13.14 1.00
N ALA A 79 -1.78 -13.08 0.46
CA ALA A 79 -0.67 -13.92 0.92
C ALA A 79 -0.20 -13.53 2.33
N ASN A 80 0.30 -14.51 3.08
CA ASN A 80 1.06 -14.24 4.31
C ASN A 80 2.53 -14.00 3.95
N LEU A 81 2.97 -12.77 4.07
CA LEU A 81 4.30 -12.28 3.75
C LEU A 81 4.95 -11.60 4.98
N SER A 82 4.46 -11.93 6.17
CA SER A 82 5.00 -11.36 7.41
C SER A 82 6.50 -11.62 7.54
N ASN A 83 7.26 -10.62 7.94
CA ASN A 83 8.73 -10.61 8.02
C ASN A 83 9.44 -10.94 6.68
N ALA A 84 8.77 -10.97 5.54
CA ALA A 84 9.42 -11.26 4.26
C ALA A 84 10.39 -10.14 3.85
N SER A 85 11.47 -10.50 3.17
CA SER A 85 12.46 -9.55 2.66
C SER A 85 12.34 -9.36 1.16
N PHE A 86 12.00 -8.14 0.76
CA PHE A 86 11.93 -7.64 -0.62
C PHE A 86 13.00 -6.57 -0.90
N ILE A 87 14.06 -6.53 -0.10
CA ILE A 87 15.11 -5.52 -0.24
C ILE A 87 15.66 -5.54 -1.68
N GLU A 88 15.68 -4.34 -2.32
CA GLU A 88 16.10 -4.17 -3.71
C GLU A 88 15.30 -5.01 -4.74
N ALA A 89 14.13 -5.56 -4.38
CA ALA A 89 13.29 -6.32 -5.31
C ALA A 89 12.51 -5.38 -6.25
N ASP A 90 12.07 -5.91 -7.39
CA ASP A 90 11.20 -5.22 -8.34
C ASP A 90 9.78 -5.84 -8.30
N LEU A 91 8.85 -5.09 -7.72
CA LEU A 91 7.43 -5.44 -7.57
C LEU A 91 6.54 -4.46 -8.39
N THR A 92 7.08 -3.85 -9.43
CA THR A 92 6.32 -2.93 -10.28
C THR A 92 5.03 -3.60 -10.76
N GLU A 93 3.89 -2.90 -10.56
CA GLU A 93 2.54 -3.37 -10.91
C GLU A 93 2.09 -4.68 -10.20
N ALA A 94 2.80 -5.13 -9.17
CA ALA A 94 2.39 -6.30 -8.39
C ALA A 94 1.12 -6.03 -7.58
N ASN A 95 0.31 -7.07 -7.35
CA ASN A 95 -0.86 -7.03 -6.49
C ASN A 95 -0.57 -7.67 -5.14
N LEU A 96 -0.49 -6.85 -4.09
CA LEU A 96 -0.30 -7.24 -2.69
C LEU A 96 -1.54 -6.87 -1.84
N SER A 97 -2.69 -6.66 -2.49
CA SER A 97 -3.92 -6.30 -1.80
C SER A 97 -4.31 -7.38 -0.76
N LYS A 98 -4.74 -6.94 0.42
CA LYS A 98 -5.14 -7.81 1.54
C LYS A 98 -4.04 -8.74 2.07
N ALA A 99 -2.80 -8.59 1.63
CA ALA A 99 -1.69 -9.38 2.14
C ALA A 99 -1.35 -9.02 3.60
N ASP A 100 -0.87 -10.00 4.34
CA ASP A 100 -0.25 -9.79 5.63
C ASP A 100 1.25 -9.54 5.42
N LEU A 101 1.67 -8.30 5.61
CA LEU A 101 3.02 -7.77 5.35
C LEU A 101 3.61 -7.13 6.61
N HIS A 102 3.09 -7.45 7.81
CA HIS A 102 3.63 -6.87 9.03
C HIS A 102 5.12 -7.24 9.19
N ASP A 103 5.93 -6.27 9.62
CA ASP A 103 7.39 -6.41 9.73
C ASP A 103 8.11 -6.76 8.40
N ALA A 104 7.49 -6.56 7.23
CA ALA A 104 8.15 -6.82 5.94
C ALA A 104 9.18 -5.73 5.59
N TYR A 105 10.22 -6.10 4.83
CA TYR A 105 11.34 -5.23 4.45
C TYR A 105 11.32 -4.94 2.95
N PHE A 106 11.08 -3.67 2.59
CA PHE A 106 11.04 -3.15 1.22
C PHE A 106 12.13 -2.11 0.95
N ALA A 107 13.17 -2.04 1.78
CA ALA A 107 14.22 -1.04 1.59
C ALA A 107 14.83 -1.13 0.18
N ASP A 108 14.97 0.06 -0.49
CA ASP A 108 15.47 0.18 -1.87
C ASP A 108 14.63 -0.57 -2.95
N ALA A 109 13.41 -1.05 -2.65
CA ALA A 109 12.58 -1.78 -3.61
C ALA A 109 11.94 -0.85 -4.66
N GLN A 110 11.67 -1.41 -5.86
CA GLN A 110 10.85 -0.79 -6.89
C GLN A 110 9.39 -1.25 -6.72
N LEU A 111 8.51 -0.32 -6.40
CA LEU A 111 7.12 -0.57 -6.01
C LEU A 111 6.16 0.34 -6.81
N ILE A 112 6.54 0.68 -8.05
CA ILE A 112 5.77 1.59 -8.90
C ILE A 112 4.43 0.95 -9.23
N ALA A 113 3.33 1.68 -9.01
CA ALA A 113 1.97 1.23 -9.25
C ALA A 113 1.58 -0.09 -8.53
N THR A 114 2.31 -0.48 -7.50
CA THR A 114 2.01 -1.66 -6.67
C THR A 114 0.72 -1.44 -5.88
N ASP A 115 -0.12 -2.47 -5.80
CA ASP A 115 -1.36 -2.43 -5.05
C ASP A 115 -1.21 -3.04 -3.65
N PHE A 116 -1.26 -2.21 -2.61
CA PHE A 116 -1.27 -2.57 -1.20
C PHE A 116 -2.65 -2.32 -0.54
N SER A 117 -3.71 -2.21 -1.33
CA SER A 117 -5.04 -1.91 -0.78
C SER A 117 -5.46 -2.95 0.25
N GLU A 118 -5.97 -2.48 1.42
CA GLU A 118 -6.41 -3.33 2.54
C GLU A 118 -5.29 -4.22 3.15
N ALA A 119 -4.02 -4.03 2.80
CA ALA A 119 -2.90 -4.82 3.34
C ALA A 119 -2.58 -4.45 4.80
N ASP A 120 -2.07 -5.40 5.57
CA ASP A 120 -1.48 -5.16 6.89
C ASP A 120 0.02 -4.93 6.76
N LEU A 121 0.42 -3.66 6.84
CA LEU A 121 1.80 -3.16 6.63
C LEU A 121 2.37 -2.58 7.93
N ARG A 122 1.86 -3.00 9.08
CA ARG A 122 2.38 -2.51 10.37
C ARG A 122 3.87 -2.80 10.48
N TRP A 123 4.65 -1.78 10.88
CA TRP A 123 6.10 -1.84 11.06
C TRP A 123 6.89 -2.20 9.78
N ALA A 124 6.28 -2.13 8.61
CA ALA A 124 7.00 -2.37 7.36
C ALA A 124 8.05 -1.28 7.10
N ASP A 125 9.19 -1.67 6.56
CA ASP A 125 10.30 -0.78 6.19
C ASP A 125 10.28 -0.50 4.68
N PHE A 126 9.90 0.72 4.29
CA PHE A 126 9.91 1.25 2.93
C PHE A 126 11.03 2.28 2.69
N SER A 127 12.05 2.29 3.55
CA SER A 127 13.13 3.26 3.41
C SER A 127 13.79 3.18 2.03
N TRP A 128 13.97 4.36 1.38
CA TRP A 128 14.57 4.48 0.04
C TRP A 128 13.77 3.81 -1.10
N ALA A 129 12.58 3.26 -0.84
CA ALA A 129 11.76 2.61 -1.85
C ALA A 129 11.16 3.60 -2.86
N VAL A 130 10.93 3.13 -4.09
CA VAL A 130 10.24 3.88 -5.15
C VAL A 130 8.79 3.41 -5.23
N LEU A 131 7.87 4.22 -4.73
CA LEU A 131 6.44 3.93 -4.51
C LEU A 131 5.54 4.84 -5.37
N SER A 132 6.05 5.37 -6.47
CA SER A 132 5.25 6.24 -7.34
C SER A 132 3.99 5.51 -7.79
N GLU A 133 2.82 6.19 -7.70
CA GLU A 133 1.50 5.64 -8.06
C GLU A 133 1.06 4.40 -7.26
N ALA A 134 1.76 4.02 -6.19
CA ALA A 134 1.37 2.91 -5.32
C ALA A 134 0.04 3.19 -4.61
N ARG A 135 -0.77 2.14 -4.41
CA ARG A 135 -2.07 2.23 -3.75
C ARG A 135 -2.02 1.64 -2.35
N PHE A 136 -2.33 2.48 -1.35
CA PHE A 136 -2.42 2.12 0.06
C PHE A 136 -3.84 2.31 0.62
N ASN A 137 -4.85 2.25 -0.27
CA ASN A 137 -6.23 2.47 0.15
C ASN A 137 -6.66 1.48 1.24
N GLU A 138 -7.14 2.01 2.39
CA GLU A 138 -7.55 1.19 3.54
C GLU A 138 -6.43 0.32 4.16
N ALA A 139 -5.16 0.51 3.78
CA ALA A 139 -4.03 -0.23 4.35
C ALA A 139 -3.75 0.17 5.81
N ASN A 140 -3.24 -0.76 6.59
CA ASN A 140 -2.77 -0.51 7.95
C ASN A 140 -1.25 -0.31 7.96
N LEU A 141 -0.81 0.94 8.06
CA LEU A 141 0.58 1.39 8.01
C LEU A 141 1.07 1.88 9.39
N LEU A 142 0.50 1.33 10.48
CA LEU A 142 0.92 1.68 11.85
C LEU A 142 2.44 1.55 11.98
N GLU A 143 3.11 2.66 12.33
CA GLU A 143 4.56 2.74 12.55
C GLU A 143 5.41 2.28 11.35
N ALA A 144 4.89 2.32 10.11
CA ALA A 144 5.68 2.04 8.90
C ALA A 144 6.74 3.14 8.66
N ASP A 145 7.90 2.76 8.11
CA ASP A 145 8.99 3.69 7.81
C ASP A 145 9.09 4.01 6.32
N PHE A 146 8.82 5.28 5.95
CA PHE A 146 8.95 5.82 4.60
C PHE A 146 10.15 6.78 4.47
N THR A 147 11.16 6.65 5.33
CA THR A 147 12.35 7.52 5.26
C THR A 147 12.97 7.50 3.87
N GLU A 148 13.15 8.71 3.28
CA GLU A 148 13.73 8.89 1.93
C GLU A 148 12.96 8.18 0.79
N ALA A 149 11.73 7.70 1.02
CA ALA A 149 10.92 7.05 -0.01
C ALA A 149 10.39 8.05 -1.05
N THR A 150 10.25 7.60 -2.30
CA THR A 150 9.60 8.36 -3.38
C THR A 150 8.15 7.92 -3.52
N LEU A 151 7.20 8.78 -3.11
CA LEU A 151 5.76 8.46 -3.05
C LEU A 151 4.92 9.24 -4.08
N VAL A 152 5.53 9.78 -5.11
CA VAL A 152 4.86 10.64 -6.09
C VAL A 152 3.55 10.02 -6.59
N ALA A 153 2.45 10.75 -6.46
CA ALA A 153 1.09 10.35 -6.85
C ALA A 153 0.56 9.06 -6.16
N ALA A 154 1.15 8.62 -5.05
CA ALA A 154 0.63 7.49 -4.28
C ALA A 154 -0.72 7.83 -3.61
N ASP A 155 -1.55 6.83 -3.36
CA ASP A 155 -2.91 7.00 -2.80
C ASP A 155 -3.01 6.37 -1.40
N PHE A 156 -3.14 7.20 -0.35
CA PHE A 156 -3.32 6.79 1.04
C PHE A 156 -4.77 6.94 1.54
N THR A 157 -5.73 7.07 0.63
CA THR A 157 -7.14 7.26 1.02
C THR A 157 -7.58 6.18 2.01
N LEU A 158 -8.11 6.61 3.18
CA LEU A 158 -8.56 5.74 4.28
C LEU A 158 -7.45 4.87 4.93
N ALA A 159 -6.18 5.08 4.62
CA ALA A 159 -5.09 4.36 5.27
C ALA A 159 -4.90 4.78 6.73
N ASN A 160 -4.48 3.84 7.57
CA ASN A 160 -4.03 4.12 8.93
C ASN A 160 -2.50 4.35 8.92
N VAL A 161 -2.08 5.61 9.01
CA VAL A 161 -0.67 6.02 9.03
C VAL A 161 -0.19 6.44 10.44
N THR A 162 -0.86 6.00 11.49
CA THR A 162 -0.51 6.34 12.88
C THR A 162 0.94 5.97 13.17
N GLY A 163 1.74 6.94 13.60
CA GLY A 163 3.16 6.73 13.91
C GLY A 163 4.09 6.50 12.71
N ALA A 164 3.57 6.51 11.48
CA ALA A 164 4.39 6.35 10.28
C ALA A 164 5.41 7.50 10.16
N ASN A 165 6.60 7.18 9.68
CA ASN A 165 7.71 8.12 9.52
C ASN A 165 7.86 8.55 8.06
N PHE A 166 7.71 9.86 7.78
CA PHE A 166 7.87 10.45 6.44
C PHE A 166 9.14 11.32 6.34
N GLU A 167 10.18 11.02 7.11
CA GLU A 167 11.42 11.78 7.08
C GLU A 167 12.03 11.79 5.67
N HIS A 168 12.14 12.99 5.07
CA HIS A 168 12.67 13.21 3.72
C HIS A 168 11.93 12.48 2.57
N ALA A 169 10.75 11.94 2.80
CA ALA A 169 9.94 11.34 1.76
C ALA A 169 9.47 12.39 0.73
N ASP A 170 9.42 12.01 -0.55
CA ASP A 170 8.83 12.83 -1.62
C ASP A 170 7.31 12.57 -1.68
N LEU A 171 6.50 13.58 -1.32
CA LEU A 171 5.04 13.52 -1.23
C LEU A 171 4.35 14.32 -2.34
N ILE A 172 5.02 14.59 -3.47
CA ILE A 172 4.41 15.33 -4.59
C ILE A 172 3.16 14.58 -5.08
N ASP A 173 2.03 15.30 -5.15
CA ASP A 173 0.74 14.79 -5.63
C ASP A 173 0.21 13.56 -4.87
N VAL A 174 0.73 13.24 -3.68
CA VAL A 174 0.22 12.15 -2.82
C VAL A 174 -1.19 12.48 -2.33
N ARG A 175 -2.12 11.55 -2.45
CA ARG A 175 -3.49 11.70 -1.94
C ARG A 175 -3.57 11.40 -0.45
N LEU A 176 -3.81 12.44 0.33
CA LEU A 176 -3.97 12.38 1.80
C LEU A 176 -5.34 12.91 2.26
N ASN A 177 -6.31 12.99 1.35
CA ASN A 177 -7.65 13.54 1.63
C ASN A 177 -8.34 12.74 2.74
N GLY A 178 -8.71 13.43 3.84
CA GLY A 178 -9.38 12.84 4.99
C GLY A 178 -8.50 11.93 5.86
N VAL A 179 -7.21 11.80 5.57
CA VAL A 179 -6.29 10.96 6.36
C VAL A 179 -5.95 11.64 7.69
N ASP A 180 -5.89 10.87 8.77
CA ASP A 180 -5.42 11.35 10.07
C ASP A 180 -3.88 11.27 10.16
N LEU A 181 -3.23 12.43 9.95
CA LEU A 181 -1.77 12.59 10.06
C LEU A 181 -1.35 13.07 11.46
N SER A 182 -2.25 13.16 12.44
CA SER A 182 -1.98 13.80 13.74
C SER A 182 -0.83 13.17 14.52
N GLN A 183 -0.51 11.92 14.25
CA GLN A 183 0.54 11.17 14.94
C GLN A 183 1.69 10.74 14.02
N VAL A 184 1.72 11.18 12.76
CA VAL A 184 2.86 10.89 11.88
C VAL A 184 4.12 11.63 12.33
N LEU A 185 5.28 11.07 12.00
CA LEU A 185 6.58 11.58 12.39
C LEU A 185 7.25 12.32 11.23
N ASN A 186 8.04 13.34 11.57
CA ASN A 186 8.96 14.06 10.68
C ASN A 186 8.34 14.71 9.43
N LEU A 187 7.03 14.94 9.43
CA LEU A 187 6.34 15.61 8.32
C LEU A 187 6.71 17.11 8.30
N THR A 188 7.02 17.66 7.12
CA THR A 188 7.39 19.07 6.95
C THR A 188 6.28 19.87 6.26
N PRO A 189 6.26 21.23 6.41
CA PRO A 189 5.33 22.07 5.68
C PRO A 189 5.39 21.85 4.16
N GLU A 190 6.60 21.76 3.61
CA GLU A 190 6.85 21.62 2.18
C GLU A 190 6.26 20.30 1.64
N GLN A 191 6.37 19.20 2.39
CA GLN A 191 5.76 17.92 2.05
C GLN A 191 4.23 18.01 2.03
N VAL A 192 3.62 18.67 3.02
CA VAL A 192 2.16 18.87 3.04
C VAL A 192 1.70 19.78 1.91
N GLU A 193 2.47 20.84 1.58
CA GLU A 193 2.14 21.76 0.48
C GLU A 193 2.25 21.12 -0.90
N SER A 194 3.02 20.03 -1.05
CA SER A 194 3.15 19.29 -2.29
C SER A 194 2.10 18.19 -2.46
N ALA A 195 1.37 17.83 -1.40
CA ALA A 195 0.40 16.73 -1.39
C ALA A 195 -1.04 17.24 -1.66
N GLU A 196 -1.92 16.32 -2.06
CA GLU A 196 -3.36 16.55 -2.14
C GLU A 196 -4.01 16.33 -0.77
N ILE A 197 -4.51 17.39 -0.14
CA ILE A 197 -5.19 17.37 1.16
C ILE A 197 -6.57 18.01 1.07
N ASP A 198 -7.42 17.74 2.04
CA ASP A 198 -8.70 18.41 2.21
C ASP A 198 -8.90 18.92 3.65
N ARG A 199 -10.09 19.47 3.93
CA ARG A 199 -10.44 20.01 5.25
C ARG A 199 -10.68 18.93 6.32
N ALA A 200 -10.79 17.67 5.93
CA ALA A 200 -10.94 16.53 6.84
C ALA A 200 -9.57 15.97 7.26
N THR A 201 -8.50 16.24 6.50
CA THR A 201 -7.12 15.84 6.84
C THR A 201 -6.70 16.45 8.18
N GLN A 202 -6.22 15.62 9.11
CA GLN A 202 -5.73 16.06 10.41
C GLN A 202 -4.20 16.09 10.41
N PHE A 203 -3.61 17.06 11.13
CA PHE A 203 -2.16 17.29 11.09
C PHE A 203 -1.53 17.18 12.47
N PRO A 204 -0.22 16.86 12.54
CA PRO A 204 0.51 16.87 13.78
C PRO A 204 0.47 18.25 14.45
N PRO A 205 0.49 18.33 15.80
CA PRO A 205 0.34 19.59 16.53
C PRO A 205 1.47 20.60 16.28
N TYR A 206 2.56 20.17 15.66
CA TYR A 206 3.68 21.06 15.28
C TYR A 206 3.50 21.68 13.87
N LEU A 207 2.42 21.35 13.14
CA LEU A 207 2.03 21.97 11.88
C LEU A 207 0.71 22.71 12.02
N GLU A 208 0.62 23.90 11.44
CA GLU A 208 -0.60 24.70 11.36
C GLU A 208 -0.95 24.94 9.89
N VAL A 209 -2.11 24.42 9.46
CA VAL A 209 -2.63 24.60 8.11
C VAL A 209 -3.68 25.71 8.09
N THR A 210 -3.44 26.74 7.29
CA THR A 210 -4.33 27.88 7.11
C THR A 210 -4.91 27.88 5.70
N TRP A 211 -6.24 27.71 5.59
CA TRP A 211 -6.94 27.71 4.30
C TRP A 211 -7.20 29.15 3.81
N GLU A 212 -6.65 29.50 2.65
CA GLU A 212 -6.83 30.80 1.99
C GLU A 212 -7.96 30.79 0.96
N GLY A 213 -8.49 29.60 0.60
CA GLY A 213 -9.55 29.37 -0.37
C GLY A 213 -10.12 27.96 -0.31
N PRO A 214 -10.93 27.52 -1.29
CA PRO A 214 -11.44 26.16 -1.35
C PRO A 214 -10.32 25.11 -1.40
N ASP A 215 -9.34 25.34 -2.28
CA ASP A 215 -8.26 24.41 -2.58
C ASP A 215 -6.86 25.03 -2.36
N ASN A 216 -6.81 26.22 -1.73
CA ASN A 216 -5.55 26.93 -1.48
C ASN A 216 -5.30 27.05 0.01
N PHE A 217 -4.11 26.66 0.45
CA PHE A 217 -3.72 26.66 1.86
C PHE A 217 -2.23 26.97 2.01
N LYS A 218 -1.85 27.28 3.25
CA LYS A 218 -0.45 27.44 3.68
C LYS A 218 -0.19 26.60 4.90
N VAL A 219 1.00 26.05 4.99
CA VAL A 219 1.44 25.26 6.13
C VAL A 219 2.60 25.96 6.84
N ASN A 220 2.54 26.04 8.16
CA ASN A 220 3.59 26.62 8.97
C ASN A 220 3.97 25.70 10.12
N LYS A 221 5.25 25.72 10.52
CA LYS A 221 5.65 25.10 11.79
C LYS A 221 5.18 25.94 12.97
N VAL A 222 4.52 25.30 13.93
CA VAL A 222 4.16 25.93 15.19
C VAL A 222 5.42 26.12 16.02
N ILE A 223 5.85 27.39 16.20
CA ILE A 223 6.97 27.72 17.06
C ILE A 223 6.46 27.85 18.51
N GLU A 224 6.76 26.89 19.37
CA GLU A 224 6.48 27.03 20.80
C GLU A 224 7.18 28.28 21.33
N LYS A 225 6.40 29.29 21.64
CA LYS A 225 6.93 30.48 22.40
C LYS A 225 7.32 29.98 23.80
N LYS A 226 8.61 29.76 24.03
CA LYS A 226 9.14 29.53 25.40
C LYS A 226 8.63 30.63 26.31
N THR A 227 7.60 30.34 27.09
CA THR A 227 7.07 31.24 28.11
C THR A 227 8.21 31.50 29.12
N LYS A 228 8.85 32.68 29.05
CA LYS A 228 9.82 33.10 30.04
C LYS A 228 9.12 33.14 31.40
N ARG A 229 9.30 32.12 32.23
CA ARG A 229 8.90 32.14 33.62
C ARG A 229 9.55 33.36 34.25
N LYS A 230 8.78 34.42 34.52
CA LYS A 230 9.21 35.53 35.36
C LYS A 230 9.61 34.96 36.72
N LYS A 231 10.92 34.95 37.02
CA LYS A 231 11.38 34.73 38.40
C LYS A 231 10.76 35.81 39.24
N VAL A 232 9.76 35.48 40.04
CA VAL A 232 9.30 36.33 41.11
C VAL A 232 10.44 36.33 42.13
N LYS A 233 11.16 37.44 42.23
CA LYS A 233 12.10 37.67 43.33
C LYS A 233 11.27 37.88 44.60
N LYS A 234 11.49 37.04 45.58
CA LYS A 234 11.10 37.27 46.98
C LYS A 234 12.10 38.19 47.61
#